data_f06102cfe82fba6e11851a4b4f029e17
#
_entry.id   f06102cfe82fba6e11851a4b4f029e17
#
_cell.length_a   1.000
_cell.length_b   1.000
_cell.length_c   1.000
_cell.angle_alpha   90.00
_cell.angle_beta   90.00
_cell.angle_gamma   90.00
#
_symmetry.space_group_name_H-M   'P 1'
#
loop_
_entity.id
_entity.type
_entity.pdbx_description
1 polymer ?
#
loop_
_entity_poly.entity_id
_entity_poly.type
_entity_poly.pdbx_seq_one_letter_code
_entity_poly.pdbx_strand_id
1 'polypeptide(L)'
;MQFAKYFGYLDGVPAQIYMRVLGIDPGSETLGWGIVDGSGLKYAAVDFGVVKSNPRNPFPQRLANIYEGVSAVIDSFQPDVVSIEEAFFAVNVKVALKLGQVRGVLLLLAEQRGLKIAEYAPRLIKQTVVGYGNAEKHQVQEMVKVLLRMKSVPTPHDAADALAMAICHFHHAGVRDRIERSVRKIP
;
A
#
# COMPACT_ATOMS: atom_id res chain seq x y z
N MET A 1 -2.00 21.37 9.19
CA MET A 1 -1.03 21.59 10.26
C MET A 1 -1.51 21.00 11.60
N GLN A 2 -1.85 19.69 11.64
CA GLN A 2 -2.48 19.08 12.83
C GLN A 2 -2.01 17.63 13.13
N PHE A 3 -0.97 17.10 12.45
CA PHE A 3 -0.53 15.71 12.59
C PHE A 3 0.69 15.49 13.51
N ALA A 4 1.30 16.54 14.05
CA ALA A 4 2.42 16.44 14.99
C ALA A 4 2.03 15.96 16.41
N LYS A 5 0.76 15.68 16.68
CA LYS A 5 0.24 15.36 18.03
C LYS A 5 0.14 13.88 18.39
N TYR A 6 0.36 12.96 17.45
CA TYR A 6 0.16 11.53 17.70
C TYR A 6 1.42 10.69 17.92
N PHE A 7 2.60 11.25 17.64
CA PHE A 7 3.86 10.60 18.03
C PHE A 7 4.56 11.47 19.05
N GLY A 8 4.35 11.14 20.32
CA GLY A 8 5.14 11.66 21.42
C GLY A 8 6.63 11.53 21.10
N TYR A 9 7.42 12.54 21.41
CA TYR A 9 8.86 12.60 21.34
C TYR A 9 9.48 11.25 21.65
N LEU A 10 10.09 10.62 20.65
CA LEU A 10 11.06 9.55 20.85
C LEU A 10 12.40 10.29 21.02
N ASP A 11 12.77 10.53 22.28
CA ASP A 11 14.00 11.18 22.66
C ASP A 11 15.22 10.59 21.94
N GLY A 12 15.99 11.47 21.28
CA GLY A 12 17.36 11.20 20.89
C GLY A 12 17.62 10.53 19.55
N VAL A 13 16.63 10.36 18.67
CA VAL A 13 16.84 9.86 17.31
C VAL A 13 16.89 11.06 16.34
N PRO A 14 17.97 11.19 15.51
CA PRO A 14 18.02 12.21 14.47
C PRO A 14 16.78 12.08 13.61
N ALA A 15 16.23 13.19 13.11
CA ALA A 15 15.03 13.28 12.30
C ALA A 15 15.03 12.19 11.19
N GLN A 16 14.53 11.01 11.53
CA GLN A 16 14.37 9.92 10.57
C GLN A 16 13.28 10.38 9.61
N ILE A 17 13.54 10.24 8.33
CA ILE A 17 12.60 10.57 7.27
C ILE A 17 11.32 9.78 7.53
N TYR A 18 10.33 10.45 8.05
CA TYR A 18 8.98 9.92 8.16
C TYR A 18 8.42 9.80 6.75
N MET A 19 7.90 8.65 6.41
CA MET A 19 7.32 8.38 5.11
C MET A 19 5.87 7.96 5.30
N ARG A 20 4.99 8.46 4.46
CA ARG A 20 3.59 8.02 4.36
C ARG A 20 3.43 7.18 3.12
N VAL A 21 2.94 5.96 3.29
CA VAL A 21 2.76 5.00 2.20
C VAL A 21 1.27 4.72 2.03
N LEU A 22 0.79 4.86 0.79
CA LEU A 22 -0.52 4.39 0.35
C LEU A 22 -0.33 3.01 -0.27
N GLY A 23 -0.79 1.98 0.40
CA GLY A 23 -0.94 0.64 -0.17
C GLY A 23 -2.25 0.54 -0.95
N ILE A 24 -2.22 -0.11 -2.11
CA ILE A 24 -3.41 -0.29 -2.96
C ILE A 24 -3.51 -1.75 -3.40
N ASP A 25 -4.65 -2.39 -3.08
CA ASP A 25 -5.06 -3.68 -3.63
C ASP A 25 -6.01 -3.45 -4.82
N PRO A 26 -5.54 -3.62 -6.08
CA PRO A 26 -6.34 -3.29 -7.25
C PRO A 26 -7.49 -4.25 -7.47
N GLY A 27 -8.72 -3.74 -7.46
CA GLY A 27 -9.92 -4.48 -7.80
C GLY A 27 -10.86 -3.68 -8.70
N SER A 28 -11.56 -4.34 -9.61
CA SER A 28 -12.48 -3.67 -10.52
C SER A 28 -13.86 -3.40 -9.92
N GLU A 29 -14.24 -4.07 -8.84
CA GLU A 29 -15.50 -3.88 -8.13
C GLU A 29 -15.29 -3.31 -6.73
N THR A 30 -14.26 -3.79 -6.07
CA THR A 30 -13.79 -3.30 -4.79
C THR A 30 -12.28 -3.14 -4.90
N LEU A 31 -11.79 -1.96 -4.60
CA LEU A 31 -10.37 -1.63 -4.52
C LEU A 31 -10.04 -1.33 -3.07
N GLY A 32 -9.07 -2.05 -2.50
CA GLY A 32 -8.57 -1.79 -1.15
C GLY A 32 -7.54 -0.67 -1.13
N TRP A 33 -7.56 0.15 -0.08
CA TRP A 33 -6.52 1.12 0.21
C TRP A 33 -6.17 1.16 1.69
N GLY A 34 -4.91 1.49 1.98
CA GLY A 34 -4.44 1.62 3.35
C GLY A 34 -3.30 2.61 3.47
N ILE A 35 -3.39 3.50 4.45
CA ILE A 35 -2.38 4.52 4.75
C ILE A 35 -1.59 4.08 5.98
N VAL A 36 -0.29 4.01 5.82
CA VAL A 36 0.66 3.67 6.88
C VAL A 36 1.72 4.75 6.98
N ASP A 37 1.96 5.24 8.18
CA ASP A 37 3.04 6.17 8.49
C ASP A 37 4.17 5.45 9.20
N GLY A 38 5.42 5.82 8.90
CA GLY A 38 6.54 5.22 9.62
C GLY A 38 7.94 5.60 9.15
N SER A 39 8.91 4.96 9.78
CA SER A 39 10.33 5.06 9.46
C SER A 39 11.01 3.72 9.73
N GLY A 40 11.58 3.12 8.70
CA GLY A 40 12.18 1.78 8.80
C GLY A 40 11.16 0.72 9.24
N LEU A 41 11.42 0.03 10.35
CA LEU A 41 10.54 -1.01 10.89
C LEU A 41 9.56 -0.49 11.96
N LYS A 42 9.51 0.83 12.19
CA LYS A 42 8.54 1.45 13.10
C LYS A 42 7.46 2.13 12.24
N TYR A 43 6.30 1.53 12.19
CA TYR A 43 5.17 2.02 11.39
C TYR A 43 3.83 1.75 12.07
N ALA A 44 2.82 2.52 11.73
CA ALA A 44 1.45 2.39 12.24
C ALA A 44 0.43 2.71 11.15
N ALA A 45 -0.74 2.07 11.22
CA ALA A 45 -1.86 2.43 10.36
C ALA A 45 -2.40 3.82 10.74
N VAL A 46 -2.67 4.63 9.72
CA VAL A 46 -3.34 5.93 9.86
C VAL A 46 -4.82 5.76 9.58
N ASP A 47 -5.14 5.16 8.41
CA ASP A 47 -6.50 4.88 7.98
C ASP A 47 -6.50 3.82 6.87
N PHE A 48 -7.66 3.22 6.62
CA PHE A 48 -7.82 2.23 5.56
C PHE A 48 -9.28 2.09 5.15
N GLY A 49 -9.52 1.56 3.99
CA GLY A 49 -10.87 1.37 3.49
C GLY A 49 -10.93 0.78 2.10
N VAL A 50 -12.05 0.98 1.44
CA VAL A 50 -12.27 0.52 0.07
C VAL A 50 -12.94 1.58 -0.79
N VAL A 51 -12.59 1.59 -2.07
CA VAL A 51 -13.36 2.26 -3.13
C VAL A 51 -14.24 1.20 -3.80
N LYS A 52 -15.56 1.38 -3.73
CA LYS A 52 -16.52 0.49 -4.37
C LYS A 52 -16.96 1.03 -5.71
N SER A 53 -17.06 0.16 -6.71
CA SER A 53 -17.57 0.48 -8.03
C SER A 53 -18.75 -0.45 -8.38
N ASN A 54 -19.86 0.12 -8.84
CA ASN A 54 -21.04 -0.67 -9.19
C ASN A 54 -20.75 -1.57 -10.40
N PRO A 55 -20.82 -2.92 -10.28
CA PRO A 55 -20.54 -3.84 -11.38
C PRO A 55 -21.52 -3.72 -12.56
N ARG A 56 -22.69 -3.08 -12.36
CA ARG A 56 -23.70 -2.84 -13.41
C ARG A 56 -23.34 -1.65 -14.30
N ASN A 57 -22.42 -0.77 -13.84
CA ASN A 57 -22.00 0.35 -14.65
C ASN A 57 -21.07 -0.10 -15.79
N PRO A 58 -21.08 0.60 -16.95
CA PRO A 58 -20.08 0.41 -17.99
C PRO A 58 -18.67 0.51 -17.43
N PHE A 59 -17.77 -0.34 -17.94
CA PHE A 59 -16.42 -0.44 -17.38
C PHE A 59 -15.63 0.89 -17.37
N PRO A 60 -15.73 1.78 -18.40
CA PRO A 60 -15.09 3.09 -18.34
C PRO A 60 -15.57 3.97 -17.16
N GLN A 61 -16.86 3.93 -16.83
CA GLN A 61 -17.40 4.65 -15.66
C GLN A 61 -16.85 4.09 -14.36
N ARG A 62 -16.64 2.77 -14.29
CA ARG A 62 -16.02 2.12 -13.13
C ARG A 62 -14.57 2.56 -12.95
N LEU A 63 -13.82 2.70 -14.04
CA LEU A 63 -12.46 3.24 -14.01
C LEU A 63 -12.44 4.69 -13.52
N ALA A 64 -13.36 5.54 -13.99
CA ALA A 64 -13.49 6.91 -13.52
C ALA A 64 -13.79 6.96 -12.00
N ASN A 65 -14.74 6.15 -11.54
CA ASN A 65 -15.08 6.07 -10.12
C ASN A 65 -13.89 5.62 -9.25
N ILE A 66 -13.08 4.67 -9.74
CA ILE A 66 -11.85 4.24 -9.06
C ILE A 66 -10.83 5.38 -9.03
N TYR A 67 -10.63 6.07 -10.15
CA TYR A 67 -9.73 7.22 -10.23
C TYR A 67 -10.13 8.31 -9.23
N GLU A 68 -11.39 8.71 -9.21
CA GLU A 68 -11.92 9.74 -8.30
C GLU A 68 -11.79 9.31 -6.83
N GLY A 69 -12.15 8.06 -6.52
CA GLY A 69 -12.07 7.54 -5.16
C GLY A 69 -10.63 7.52 -4.61
N VAL A 70 -9.66 7.02 -5.41
CA VAL A 70 -8.25 6.99 -4.99
C VAL A 70 -7.65 8.41 -5.01
N SER A 71 -8.07 9.29 -5.94
CA SER A 71 -7.68 10.70 -5.94
C SER A 71 -8.07 11.39 -4.63
N ALA A 72 -9.29 11.16 -4.16
CA ALA A 72 -9.77 11.71 -2.87
C ALA A 72 -8.94 11.20 -1.67
N VAL A 73 -8.52 9.92 -1.69
CA VAL A 73 -7.61 9.38 -0.67
C VAL A 73 -6.26 10.07 -0.72
N ILE A 74 -5.67 10.22 -1.91
CA ILE A 74 -4.39 10.92 -2.09
C ILE A 74 -4.49 12.37 -1.61
N ASP A 75 -5.57 13.08 -1.98
CA ASP A 75 -5.79 14.46 -1.58
C ASP A 75 -5.98 14.63 -0.06
N SER A 76 -6.62 13.65 0.59
CA SER A 76 -6.87 13.68 2.04
C SER A 76 -5.64 13.36 2.86
N PHE A 77 -4.83 12.40 2.40
CA PHE A 77 -3.73 11.85 3.20
C PHE A 77 -2.35 12.28 2.74
N GLN A 78 -2.19 12.80 1.52
CA GLN A 78 -0.92 13.29 0.95
C GLN A 78 0.23 12.27 1.14
N PRO A 79 0.13 11.04 0.55
CA PRO A 79 1.18 10.04 0.67
C PRO A 79 2.45 10.45 -0.11
N ASP A 80 3.60 9.93 0.31
CA ASP A 80 4.89 10.10 -0.40
C ASP A 80 5.09 9.02 -1.46
N VAL A 81 4.48 7.85 -1.23
CA VAL A 81 4.67 6.65 -2.05
C VAL A 81 3.36 5.90 -2.22
N VAL A 82 3.12 5.40 -3.42
CA VAL A 82 2.10 4.39 -3.71
C VAL A 82 2.78 3.03 -3.77
N SER A 83 2.33 2.07 -2.95
CA SER A 83 2.74 0.68 -2.97
C SER A 83 1.62 -0.18 -3.54
N ILE A 84 1.86 -0.85 -4.65
CA ILE A 84 0.86 -1.61 -5.39
C ILE A 84 1.41 -3.00 -5.75
N GLU A 85 0.51 -3.98 -5.87
CA GLU A 85 0.88 -5.31 -6.34
C GLU A 85 1.32 -5.28 -7.82
N GLU A 86 2.40 -6.00 -8.15
CA GLU A 86 2.80 -6.23 -9.54
C GLU A 86 1.68 -6.92 -10.32
N ALA A 87 1.64 -6.65 -11.64
CA ALA A 87 0.69 -7.32 -12.51
C ALA A 87 0.88 -8.84 -12.47
N PHE A 88 -0.17 -9.57 -12.11
CA PHE A 88 -0.18 -11.03 -12.01
C PHE A 88 -0.87 -11.65 -13.20
N PHE A 89 -0.36 -12.80 -13.66
CA PHE A 89 -1.04 -13.61 -14.68
C PHE A 89 -2.26 -14.29 -14.06
N ALA A 90 -3.45 -13.75 -14.32
CA ALA A 90 -4.68 -14.45 -13.98
C ALA A 90 -4.97 -15.55 -15.02
N VAL A 91 -5.45 -16.69 -14.56
CA VAL A 91 -5.90 -17.79 -15.43
C VAL A 91 -7.00 -17.33 -16.41
N ASN A 92 -7.82 -16.37 -15.98
CA ASN A 92 -8.86 -15.78 -16.81
C ASN A 92 -8.34 -14.49 -17.47
N VAL A 93 -8.09 -14.55 -18.79
CA VAL A 93 -7.58 -13.42 -19.59
C VAL A 93 -8.47 -12.17 -19.49
N LYS A 94 -9.80 -12.31 -19.45
CA LYS A 94 -10.72 -11.17 -19.34
C LYS A 94 -10.57 -10.46 -17.99
N VAL A 95 -10.35 -11.21 -16.92
CA VAL A 95 -10.08 -10.65 -15.58
C VAL A 95 -8.72 -9.96 -15.56
N ALA A 96 -7.69 -10.61 -16.11
CA ALA A 96 -6.34 -10.03 -16.18
C ALA A 96 -6.34 -8.69 -16.94
N LEU A 97 -7.02 -8.63 -18.09
CA LEU A 97 -7.14 -7.38 -18.87
C LEU A 97 -7.84 -6.27 -18.08
N LYS A 98 -8.96 -6.58 -17.39
CA LYS A 98 -9.66 -5.59 -16.56
C LYS A 98 -8.78 -5.09 -15.41
N LEU A 99 -8.09 -5.97 -14.71
CA LEU A 99 -7.17 -5.60 -13.62
C LEU A 99 -6.00 -4.78 -14.15
N GLY A 100 -5.44 -5.12 -15.31
CA GLY A 100 -4.41 -4.34 -15.99
C GLY A 100 -4.86 -2.91 -16.31
N GLN A 101 -6.13 -2.75 -16.77
CA GLN A 101 -6.70 -1.42 -17.03
C GLN A 101 -6.90 -0.62 -15.74
N VAL A 102 -7.42 -1.23 -14.66
CA VAL A 102 -7.52 -0.61 -13.33
C VAL A 102 -6.13 -0.17 -12.85
N ARG A 103 -5.16 -1.07 -12.94
CA ARG A 103 -3.78 -0.79 -12.54
C ARG A 103 -3.17 0.36 -13.36
N GLY A 104 -3.39 0.39 -14.67
CA GLY A 104 -2.93 1.49 -15.54
C GLY A 104 -3.49 2.85 -15.10
N VAL A 105 -4.76 2.91 -14.71
CA VAL A 105 -5.40 4.13 -14.16
C VAL A 105 -4.72 4.56 -12.85
N LEU A 106 -4.40 3.61 -11.95
CA LEU A 106 -3.76 3.91 -10.68
C LEU A 106 -2.31 4.41 -10.84
N LEU A 107 -1.55 3.79 -11.74
CA LEU A 107 -0.19 4.22 -12.07
C LEU A 107 -0.18 5.62 -12.70
N LEU A 108 -1.10 5.88 -13.63
CA LEU A 108 -1.25 7.20 -14.23
C LEU A 108 -1.62 8.26 -13.20
N LEU A 109 -2.55 7.96 -12.28
CA LEU A 109 -2.91 8.87 -11.20
C LEU A 109 -1.73 9.17 -10.29
N ALA A 110 -0.97 8.15 -9.88
CA ALA A 110 0.20 8.32 -9.04
C ALA A 110 1.27 9.19 -9.71
N GLU A 111 1.54 8.97 -11.00
CA GLU A 111 2.48 9.78 -11.80
C GLU A 111 2.01 11.23 -11.94
N GLN A 112 0.72 11.46 -12.23
CA GLN A 112 0.14 12.81 -12.30
C GLN A 112 0.23 13.59 -10.99
N ARG A 113 0.27 12.90 -9.86
CA ARG A 113 0.43 13.48 -8.51
C ARG A 113 1.89 13.58 -8.07
N GLY A 114 2.85 13.16 -8.91
CA GLY A 114 4.27 13.17 -8.59
C GLY A 114 4.67 12.21 -7.47
N LEU A 115 3.87 11.16 -7.23
CA LEU A 115 4.11 10.18 -6.18
C LEU A 115 5.14 9.13 -6.65
N LYS A 116 5.98 8.69 -5.74
CA LYS A 116 6.84 7.52 -6.00
C LYS A 116 5.96 6.27 -6.09
N ILE A 117 6.29 5.39 -7.04
CA ILE A 117 5.58 4.12 -7.25
C ILE A 117 6.51 2.97 -6.88
N ALA A 118 6.03 2.08 -6.03
CA ALA A 118 6.71 0.85 -5.65
C ALA A 118 5.80 -0.35 -5.94
N GLU A 119 6.34 -1.33 -6.64
CA GLU A 119 5.61 -2.51 -7.08
C GLU A 119 6.21 -3.75 -6.44
N TYR A 120 5.37 -4.66 -5.97
CA TYR A 120 5.79 -5.86 -5.25
C TYR A 120 5.03 -7.09 -5.72
N ALA A 121 5.77 -8.17 -5.98
CA ALA A 121 5.16 -9.45 -6.33
C ALA A 121 4.32 -10.01 -5.16
N PRO A 122 3.16 -10.66 -5.42
CA PRO A 122 2.28 -11.22 -4.39
C PRO A 122 3.00 -12.11 -3.38
N ARG A 123 3.90 -12.96 -3.89
CA ARG A 123 4.72 -13.85 -3.05
C ARG A 123 5.64 -13.09 -2.10
N LEU A 124 6.21 -11.98 -2.57
CA LEU A 124 7.10 -11.12 -1.78
C LEU A 124 6.33 -10.41 -0.67
N ILE A 125 5.12 -9.91 -0.96
CA ILE A 125 4.24 -9.30 0.04
C ILE A 125 3.95 -10.30 1.15
N LYS A 126 3.51 -11.52 0.81
CA LYS A 126 3.23 -12.59 1.78
C LYS A 126 4.46 -12.97 2.60
N GLN A 127 5.61 -13.16 1.94
CA GLN A 127 6.87 -13.47 2.61
C GLN A 127 7.29 -12.36 3.57
N THR A 128 7.12 -11.10 3.20
CA THR A 128 7.48 -9.96 4.05
C THR A 128 6.58 -9.88 5.28
N VAL A 129 5.28 -10.08 5.13
CA VAL A 129 4.31 -9.92 6.22
C VAL A 129 4.29 -11.14 7.15
N VAL A 130 4.33 -12.36 6.60
CA VAL A 130 4.14 -13.61 7.39
C VAL A 130 5.43 -14.40 7.54
N GLY A 131 6.47 -14.14 6.73
CA GLY A 131 7.74 -14.86 6.73
C GLY A 131 7.84 -15.95 5.64
N TYR A 132 6.75 -16.31 4.96
CA TYR A 132 6.74 -17.29 3.86
C TYR A 132 5.73 -16.95 2.78
N GLY A 133 6.07 -17.28 1.50
CA GLY A 133 5.32 -16.82 0.32
C GLY A 133 4.01 -17.57 0.02
N ASN A 134 3.77 -18.72 0.67
CA ASN A 134 2.55 -19.53 0.47
C ASN A 134 1.52 -19.32 1.58
N ALA A 135 1.63 -18.21 2.33
CA ALA A 135 0.68 -17.87 3.39
C ALA A 135 -0.74 -17.76 2.84
N GLU A 136 -1.71 -18.26 3.60
CA GLU A 136 -3.11 -18.11 3.31
C GLU A 136 -3.59 -16.68 3.62
N LYS A 137 -4.67 -16.26 2.97
CA LYS A 137 -5.18 -14.88 3.09
C LYS A 137 -5.44 -14.48 4.55
N HIS A 138 -6.06 -15.35 5.33
CA HIS A 138 -6.35 -15.07 6.74
C HIS A 138 -5.09 -14.87 7.59
N GLN A 139 -3.98 -15.59 7.28
CA GLN A 139 -2.71 -15.46 7.99
C GLN A 139 -2.06 -14.09 7.72
N VAL A 140 -2.14 -13.60 6.48
CA VAL A 140 -1.68 -12.26 6.13
C VAL A 140 -2.46 -11.20 6.92
N GLN A 141 -3.78 -11.33 7.00
CA GLN A 141 -4.65 -10.39 7.70
C GLN A 141 -4.39 -10.34 9.20
N GLU A 142 -4.22 -11.50 9.84
CA GLU A 142 -3.85 -11.56 11.27
C GLU A 142 -2.46 -10.94 11.51
N MET A 143 -1.50 -11.18 10.63
CA MET A 143 -0.18 -10.56 10.77
C MET A 143 -0.21 -9.05 10.54
N VAL A 144 -1.01 -8.55 9.60
CA VAL A 144 -1.23 -7.10 9.43
C VAL A 144 -1.75 -6.48 10.71
N LYS A 145 -2.75 -7.10 11.37
CA LYS A 145 -3.25 -6.67 12.68
C LYS A 145 -2.13 -6.60 13.73
N VAL A 146 -1.30 -7.65 13.82
CA VAL A 146 -0.21 -7.71 14.80
C VAL A 146 0.86 -6.65 14.51
N LEU A 147 1.31 -6.56 13.26
CA LEU A 147 2.37 -5.63 12.85
C LEU A 147 1.98 -4.17 13.01
N LEU A 148 0.72 -3.83 12.75
CA LEU A 148 0.16 -2.48 12.92
C LEU A 148 -0.43 -2.23 14.31
N ARG A 149 -0.33 -3.22 15.23
CA ARG A 149 -0.86 -3.15 16.62
C ARG A 149 -2.35 -2.77 16.68
N MET A 150 -3.14 -3.31 15.75
CA MET A 150 -4.56 -3.02 15.66
C MET A 150 -5.35 -3.86 16.67
N LYS A 151 -6.49 -3.36 17.12
CA LYS A 151 -7.39 -4.07 18.07
C LYS A 151 -8.11 -5.26 17.42
N SER A 152 -8.41 -5.15 16.13
CA SER A 152 -9.10 -6.16 15.33
C SER A 152 -8.48 -6.29 13.96
N VAL A 153 -8.75 -7.39 13.27
CA VAL A 153 -8.38 -7.58 11.86
C VAL A 153 -9.04 -6.49 11.02
N PRO A 154 -8.28 -5.82 10.12
CA PRO A 154 -8.85 -4.82 9.24
C PRO A 154 -9.93 -5.41 8.34
N THR A 155 -11.05 -4.73 8.23
CA THR A 155 -12.17 -5.11 7.36
C THR A 155 -12.59 -3.93 6.50
N PRO A 156 -12.99 -4.17 5.24
CA PRO A 156 -13.04 -5.46 4.53
C PRO A 156 -11.64 -6.00 4.17
N HIS A 157 -11.58 -7.23 3.69
CA HIS A 157 -10.32 -7.94 3.41
C HIS A 157 -9.40 -7.20 2.43
N ASP A 158 -9.95 -6.54 1.41
CA ASP A 158 -9.19 -5.78 0.43
C ASP A 158 -8.39 -4.63 1.08
N ALA A 159 -8.92 -4.03 2.15
CA ALA A 159 -8.20 -3.02 2.92
C ALA A 159 -7.02 -3.62 3.71
N ALA A 160 -7.17 -4.84 4.24
CA ALA A 160 -6.08 -5.54 4.91
C ALA A 160 -4.95 -5.91 3.92
N ASP A 161 -5.31 -6.34 2.71
CA ASP A 161 -4.37 -6.64 1.64
C ASP A 161 -3.61 -5.36 1.21
N ALA A 162 -4.30 -4.23 1.12
CA ALA A 162 -3.68 -2.93 0.86
C ALA A 162 -2.70 -2.49 1.97
N LEU A 163 -3.06 -2.68 3.24
CA LEU A 163 -2.15 -2.43 4.37
C LEU A 163 -0.91 -3.34 4.31
N ALA A 164 -1.05 -4.60 3.88
CA ALA A 164 0.08 -5.51 3.69
C ALA A 164 1.07 -4.99 2.64
N MET A 165 0.59 -4.35 1.58
CA MET A 165 1.43 -3.72 0.56
C MET A 165 2.21 -2.54 1.11
N ALA A 166 1.58 -1.70 1.94
CA ALA A 166 2.28 -0.60 2.60
C ALA A 166 3.36 -1.10 3.58
N ILE A 167 3.07 -2.14 4.37
CA ILE A 167 4.06 -2.80 5.25
C ILE A 167 5.22 -3.35 4.43
N CYS A 168 4.95 -4.02 3.31
CA CYS A 168 5.97 -4.56 2.42
C CYS A 168 6.93 -3.45 1.96
N HIS A 169 6.41 -2.28 1.60
CA HIS A 169 7.24 -1.15 1.20
C HIS A 169 8.18 -0.70 2.33
N PHE A 170 7.72 -0.55 3.56
CA PHE A 170 8.58 -0.16 4.70
C PHE A 170 9.75 -1.11 4.92
N HIS A 171 9.53 -2.42 4.80
CA HIS A 171 10.57 -3.42 4.92
C HIS A 171 11.63 -3.29 3.83
N HIS A 172 11.22 -3.10 2.58
CA HIS A 172 12.13 -3.06 1.43
C HIS A 172 12.82 -1.70 1.25
N ALA A 173 12.15 -0.59 1.50
CA ALA A 173 12.74 0.74 1.48
C ALA A 173 13.86 0.88 2.53
N GLY A 174 13.64 0.40 3.75
CA GLY A 174 14.64 0.43 4.82
C GLY A 174 15.89 -0.41 4.52
N VAL A 175 15.77 -1.50 3.77
CA VAL A 175 16.92 -2.30 3.30
C VAL A 175 17.69 -1.56 2.20
N ARG A 176 17.00 -0.99 1.24
CA ARG A 176 17.60 -0.22 0.13
C ARG A 176 18.39 0.97 0.65
N ASP A 177 17.83 1.75 1.56
CA ASP A 177 18.51 2.90 2.18
C ASP A 177 19.79 2.48 2.94
N ARG A 178 19.78 1.33 3.62
CA ARG A 178 20.97 0.80 4.29
C ARG A 178 22.07 0.41 3.31
N ILE A 179 21.71 -0.26 2.22
CA ILE A 179 22.65 -0.67 1.17
C ILE A 179 23.27 0.57 0.53
N GLU A 180 22.46 1.57 0.14
CA GLU A 180 22.96 2.80 -0.47
C GLU A 180 23.90 3.58 0.45
N ARG A 181 23.58 3.66 1.75
CA ARG A 181 24.47 4.28 2.75
C ARG A 181 25.79 3.51 2.95
N SER A 182 25.75 2.18 2.83
CA SER A 182 26.94 1.34 2.94
C SER A 182 27.83 1.49 1.72
N VAL A 183 27.26 1.54 0.52
CA VAL A 183 28.02 1.73 -0.74
C VAL A 183 28.67 3.11 -0.80
N ARG A 184 28.00 4.17 -0.32
CA ARG A 184 28.58 5.53 -0.29
C ARG A 184 29.73 5.71 0.72
N LYS A 185 29.96 4.75 1.61
CA LYS A 185 31.04 4.76 2.62
C LYS A 185 32.28 3.99 2.17
N ILE A 186 32.27 3.36 1.01
CA ILE A 186 33.42 2.69 0.41
C ILE A 186 34.24 3.77 -0.31
N PRO A 187 35.49 4.05 0.10
CA PRO A 187 36.33 5.08 -0.49
C PRO A 187 36.72 4.77 -1.93
#